data_b71c7c3cc4c34a398065cb418f301801
#
_entry.id   b71c7c3cc4c34a398065cb418f301801
#
_cell.length_a   1.000
_cell.length_b   1.000
_cell.length_c   1.000
_cell.angle_alpha   90.00
_cell.angle_beta   90.00
_cell.angle_gamma   90.00
#
_symmetry.space_group_name_H-M   'P 1'
#
loop_
_entity.id
_entity.type
_entity.pdbx_description
1 polymer ?
#
loop_
_entity_poly.entity_id
_entity_poly.type
_entity_poly.pdbx_seq_one_letter_code
_entity_poly.pdbx_strand_id
1 'polypeptide(L)'
;GKTQVAEVRSQVEKLLKETNMVYGNLNEVTLIGANAEHGAFLSPMLLVNERPLSSTLVHEVEAFGPVCTLMPYANLDEAIEIAKMGKGSLCSSIVTYDNDIAKQFVVGAASHHGRILVLNRDCAKENTGHGSPLPLLTHGGPGRAGGGEEMGGMRGVLHYLQRCAIQGSPTTLTEITSIYQYGGQYKDPGVHPFRKYFEELHVGETVITHKRTITESDIVAFANVSWDPFYAHTD
;
A
#
# COMPACT_ATOMS: atom_id res chain seq x y z
N GLY A 1 -5.75 22.54 17.85
CA GLY A 1 -6.26 23.60 18.70
C GLY A 1 -7.80 23.59 18.78
N LYS A 2 -8.41 24.48 19.55
CA LYS A 2 -9.88 24.55 19.71
C LYS A 2 -10.61 24.75 18.38
N THR A 3 -10.05 25.52 17.47
CA THR A 3 -10.58 25.70 16.09
C THR A 3 -10.66 24.36 15.35
N GLN A 4 -9.64 23.53 15.44
CA GLN A 4 -9.65 22.22 14.82
C GLN A 4 -10.72 21.28 15.42
N VAL A 5 -10.92 21.32 16.75
CA VAL A 5 -12.00 20.56 17.39
C VAL A 5 -13.37 20.96 16.84
N ALA A 6 -13.60 22.29 16.68
CA ALA A 6 -14.84 22.80 16.11
C ALA A 6 -15.03 22.35 14.66
N GLU A 7 -13.96 22.39 13.88
CA GLU A 7 -13.96 21.91 12.49
C GLU A 7 -14.28 20.43 12.41
N VAL A 8 -13.61 19.58 13.20
CA VAL A 8 -13.88 18.13 13.23
C VAL A 8 -15.33 17.86 13.57
N ARG A 9 -15.89 18.56 14.58
CA ARG A 9 -17.31 18.43 14.95
C ARG A 9 -18.23 18.76 13.77
N SER A 10 -17.97 19.86 13.09
CA SER A 10 -18.74 20.26 11.89
C SER A 10 -18.67 19.23 10.77
N GLN A 11 -17.49 18.62 10.56
CA GLN A 11 -17.36 17.56 9.55
C GLN A 11 -18.09 16.28 9.97
N VAL A 12 -18.02 15.89 11.25
CA VAL A 12 -18.77 14.73 11.76
C VAL A 12 -20.28 14.96 11.64
N GLU A 13 -20.78 16.15 11.90
CA GLU A 13 -22.20 16.48 11.68
C GLU A 13 -22.64 16.27 10.22
N LYS A 14 -21.76 16.56 9.26
CA LYS A 14 -22.01 16.25 7.83
C LYS A 14 -22.02 14.74 7.59
N LEU A 15 -21.04 14.02 8.14
CA LEU A 15 -20.96 12.56 7.99
C LEU A 15 -22.17 11.85 8.59
N LEU A 16 -22.73 12.35 9.68
CA LEU A 16 -23.93 11.79 10.33
C LEU A 16 -25.20 11.84 9.48
N LYS A 17 -25.19 12.53 8.34
CA LYS A 17 -26.29 12.49 7.37
C LYS A 17 -26.36 11.17 6.60
N GLU A 18 -25.23 10.45 6.52
CA GLU A 18 -25.10 9.16 5.80
C GLU A 18 -24.57 8.04 6.69
N THR A 19 -24.32 8.30 7.98
CA THR A 19 -23.72 7.35 8.91
C THR A 19 -24.46 7.33 10.24
N ASN A 20 -24.28 6.25 10.98
CA ASN A 20 -24.69 6.13 12.38
C ASN A 20 -23.47 6.13 13.29
N MET A 21 -23.48 6.93 14.36
CA MET A 21 -22.43 6.88 15.39
C MET A 21 -22.70 5.68 16.29
N VAL A 22 -21.77 4.74 16.36
CA VAL A 22 -21.86 3.53 17.17
C VAL A 22 -20.99 3.56 18.40
N TYR A 23 -20.02 4.48 18.44
CA TYR A 23 -19.18 4.72 19.61
C TYR A 23 -18.71 6.18 19.65
N GLY A 24 -18.52 6.68 20.88
CA GLY A 24 -18.02 8.02 21.14
C GLY A 24 -19.12 9.05 21.35
N ASN A 25 -18.72 10.29 21.52
CA ASN A 25 -19.62 11.44 21.69
C ASN A 25 -19.04 12.66 21.03
N LEU A 26 -19.87 13.39 20.29
CA LEU A 26 -19.45 14.57 19.53
C LEU A 26 -19.11 15.75 20.46
N ASN A 27 -19.83 15.90 21.58
CA ASN A 27 -19.78 17.08 22.43
C ASN A 27 -19.09 16.85 23.76
N GLU A 28 -19.10 15.63 24.26
CA GLU A 28 -18.60 15.28 25.57
C GLU A 28 -17.28 14.52 25.47
N VAL A 29 -16.36 14.85 26.36
CA VAL A 29 -15.10 14.16 26.52
C VAL A 29 -14.79 13.98 28.01
N THR A 30 -14.52 12.75 28.41
CA THR A 30 -14.06 12.47 29.77
C THR A 30 -12.57 12.71 29.85
N LEU A 31 -12.15 13.68 30.67
CA LEU A 31 -10.75 14.02 30.84
C LEU A 31 -10.17 13.36 32.10
N ILE A 32 -8.98 12.85 31.98
CA ILE A 32 -8.21 12.30 33.12
C ILE A 32 -6.93 13.13 33.23
N GLY A 33 -6.75 13.83 34.37
CA GLY A 33 -5.55 14.61 34.65
C GLY A 33 -5.36 15.85 33.77
N ALA A 34 -6.43 16.35 33.14
CA ALA A 34 -6.38 17.51 32.25
C ALA A 34 -7.55 18.47 32.56
N ASN A 35 -7.39 19.74 32.19
CA ASN A 35 -8.42 20.78 32.29
C ASN A 35 -8.98 21.10 30.93
N ALA A 36 -10.31 21.01 30.76
CA ALA A 36 -11.02 21.30 29.52
C ALA A 36 -10.81 22.73 28.99
N GLU A 37 -10.57 23.69 29.88
CA GLU A 37 -10.37 25.08 29.49
C GLU A 37 -9.01 25.33 28.83
N HIS A 38 -7.99 24.52 29.16
CA HIS A 38 -6.61 24.69 28.74
C HIS A 38 -6.16 23.70 27.65
N GLY A 39 -7.09 23.15 26.89
CA GLY A 39 -6.74 22.19 25.84
C GLY A 39 -7.74 22.10 24.71
N ALA A 40 -7.44 21.22 23.78
CA ALA A 40 -8.30 20.88 22.66
C ALA A 40 -8.51 19.36 22.69
N PHE A 41 -9.65 18.95 23.21
CA PHE A 41 -9.96 17.55 23.45
C PHE A 41 -11.16 17.11 22.64
N LEU A 42 -11.09 15.89 22.11
CA LEU A 42 -12.16 15.26 21.37
C LEU A 42 -12.16 13.76 21.68
N SER A 43 -13.33 13.19 21.95
CA SER A 43 -13.48 11.75 22.13
C SER A 43 -13.23 11.01 20.81
N PRO A 44 -12.66 9.81 20.83
CA PRO A 44 -12.69 8.94 19.65
C PRO A 44 -14.13 8.63 19.25
N MET A 45 -14.40 8.67 17.96
CA MET A 45 -15.73 8.41 17.38
C MET A 45 -15.65 7.33 16.33
N LEU A 46 -16.58 6.37 16.39
CA LEU A 46 -16.75 5.34 15.38
C LEU A 46 -18.11 5.49 14.72
N LEU A 47 -18.10 5.67 13.42
CA LEU A 47 -19.27 5.76 12.56
C LEU A 47 -19.43 4.48 11.75
N VAL A 48 -20.63 4.17 11.33
CA VAL A 48 -20.95 3.07 10.40
C VAL A 48 -21.74 3.62 9.24
N ASN A 49 -21.31 3.32 8.03
CA ASN A 49 -22.08 3.50 6.80
C ASN A 49 -22.39 2.15 6.20
N GLU A 50 -23.67 1.77 6.16
CA GLU A 50 -24.10 0.46 5.66
C GLU A 50 -24.26 0.42 4.13
N ARG A 51 -24.15 1.56 3.45
CA ARG A 51 -24.34 1.68 2.00
C ARG A 51 -23.19 2.48 1.34
N PRO A 52 -21.94 2.07 1.52
CA PRO A 52 -20.80 2.84 1.09
C PRO A 52 -20.77 3.12 -0.41
N LEU A 53 -21.20 2.19 -1.26
CA LEU A 53 -21.22 2.37 -2.71
C LEU A 53 -22.25 3.39 -3.22
N SER A 54 -23.28 3.69 -2.43
CA SER A 54 -24.32 4.68 -2.78
C SER A 54 -24.24 5.97 -1.98
N SER A 55 -23.29 6.06 -1.07
CA SER A 55 -23.04 7.25 -0.25
C SER A 55 -22.00 8.15 -0.92
N THR A 56 -22.03 9.43 -0.58
CA THR A 56 -21.10 10.43 -1.13
C THR A 56 -20.29 11.09 -0.03
N LEU A 57 -20.92 11.51 1.04
CA LEU A 57 -20.25 12.29 2.10
C LEU A 57 -19.14 11.50 2.80
N VAL A 58 -19.32 10.22 3.02
CA VAL A 58 -18.31 9.36 3.65
C VAL A 58 -17.00 9.28 2.86
N HIS A 59 -17.03 9.58 1.56
CA HIS A 59 -15.88 9.57 0.66
C HIS A 59 -15.32 10.99 0.41
N GLU A 60 -16.12 12.03 0.58
CA GLU A 60 -15.74 13.40 0.27
C GLU A 60 -15.39 14.24 1.50
N VAL A 61 -15.97 13.91 2.64
CA VAL A 61 -15.77 14.67 3.88
C VAL A 61 -14.67 14.03 4.72
N GLU A 62 -13.62 14.78 5.00
CA GLU A 62 -12.55 14.39 5.90
C GLU A 62 -12.72 15.09 7.25
N ALA A 63 -12.97 14.29 8.30
CA ALA A 63 -12.93 14.77 9.68
C ALA A 63 -11.51 14.56 10.22
N PHE A 64 -10.66 15.58 10.14
CA PHE A 64 -9.25 15.50 10.49
C PHE A 64 -9.03 15.43 12.01
N GLY A 65 -9.44 14.31 12.60
CA GLY A 65 -9.45 14.02 14.04
C GLY A 65 -9.61 12.53 14.34
N PRO A 66 -9.89 12.17 15.60
CA PRO A 66 -10.04 10.79 16.04
C PRO A 66 -11.41 10.21 15.62
N VAL A 67 -11.67 10.19 14.33
CA VAL A 67 -12.92 9.73 13.72
C VAL A 67 -12.61 8.61 12.73
N CYS A 68 -13.35 7.53 12.82
CA CYS A 68 -13.26 6.41 11.90
C CYS A 68 -14.65 6.01 11.41
N THR A 69 -14.78 5.62 10.14
CA THR A 69 -16.02 5.11 9.57
C THR A 69 -15.83 3.68 9.12
N LEU A 70 -16.64 2.76 9.64
CA LEU A 70 -16.76 1.40 9.16
C LEU A 70 -17.67 1.37 7.93
N MET A 71 -17.19 0.73 6.89
CA MET A 71 -17.90 0.53 5.62
C MET A 71 -17.83 -0.96 5.27
N PRO A 72 -18.88 -1.76 5.58
CA PRO A 72 -18.92 -3.17 5.22
C PRO A 72 -18.97 -3.34 3.69
N TYR A 73 -18.39 -4.43 3.21
CA TYR A 73 -18.39 -4.81 1.80
C TYR A 73 -18.67 -6.31 1.68
N ALA A 74 -19.26 -6.75 0.56
CA ALA A 74 -19.63 -8.14 0.35
C ALA A 74 -18.49 -8.99 -0.22
N ASN A 75 -17.57 -8.39 -0.97
CA ASN A 75 -16.46 -9.07 -1.64
C ASN A 75 -15.29 -8.11 -1.89
N LEU A 76 -14.19 -8.63 -2.40
CA LEU A 76 -12.95 -7.86 -2.63
C LEU A 76 -13.13 -6.77 -3.69
N ASP A 77 -13.94 -7.01 -4.73
CA ASP A 77 -14.16 -6.02 -5.78
C ASP A 77 -14.88 -4.78 -5.23
N GLU A 78 -15.89 -5.00 -4.37
CA GLU A 78 -16.54 -3.89 -3.64
C GLU A 78 -15.55 -3.15 -2.74
N ALA A 79 -14.68 -3.85 -2.01
CA ALA A 79 -13.66 -3.22 -1.17
C ALA A 79 -12.72 -2.33 -1.99
N ILE A 80 -12.32 -2.79 -3.18
CA ILE A 80 -11.48 -2.03 -4.10
C ILE A 80 -12.23 -0.79 -4.60
N GLU A 81 -13.49 -0.92 -5.00
CA GLU A 81 -14.28 0.21 -5.46
C GLU A 81 -14.47 1.26 -4.34
N ILE A 82 -14.83 0.84 -3.14
CA ILE A 82 -14.94 1.74 -1.98
C ILE A 82 -13.62 2.46 -1.71
N ALA A 83 -12.49 1.75 -1.76
CA ALA A 83 -11.17 2.33 -1.55
C ALA A 83 -10.80 3.41 -2.59
N LYS A 84 -11.38 3.35 -3.78
CA LYS A 84 -11.16 4.31 -4.87
C LYS A 84 -12.05 5.55 -4.79
N MET A 85 -13.21 5.44 -4.13
CA MET A 85 -14.23 6.51 -4.10
C MET A 85 -13.74 7.81 -3.44
N GLY A 86 -12.71 7.75 -2.61
CA GLY A 86 -12.05 8.93 -2.03
C GLY A 86 -11.32 9.83 -3.03
N LYS A 87 -11.21 9.44 -4.30
CA LYS A 87 -10.56 10.20 -5.39
C LYS A 87 -9.11 10.58 -5.13
N GLY A 88 -8.43 9.78 -4.35
CA GLY A 88 -7.02 9.92 -4.01
C GLY A 88 -6.78 9.97 -2.51
N SER A 89 -5.89 9.10 -2.04
CA SER A 89 -5.51 8.98 -0.63
C SER A 89 -3.98 8.95 -0.48
N LEU A 90 -3.46 9.46 0.63
CA LEU A 90 -2.03 9.39 0.95
C LEU A 90 -1.60 7.94 1.16
N CYS A 91 -2.37 7.19 1.94
CA CYS A 91 -2.05 5.81 2.26
C CYS A 91 -3.31 4.98 2.49
N SER A 92 -3.16 3.68 2.29
CA SER A 92 -4.11 2.66 2.71
C SER A 92 -3.39 1.46 3.31
N SER A 93 -4.13 0.61 4.00
CA SER A 93 -3.62 -0.66 4.52
C SER A 93 -4.56 -1.78 4.18
N ILE A 94 -4.01 -2.95 3.86
CA ILE A 94 -4.75 -4.20 3.80
C ILE A 94 -4.16 -5.17 4.82
N VAL A 95 -5.03 -5.82 5.59
CA VAL A 95 -4.66 -6.85 6.57
C VAL A 95 -5.15 -8.19 6.03
N THR A 96 -4.23 -8.99 5.50
CA THR A 96 -4.53 -10.31 4.96
C THR A 96 -3.28 -11.18 4.99
N TYR A 97 -3.46 -12.50 5.15
CA TYR A 97 -2.39 -13.49 4.98
C TYR A 97 -2.46 -14.20 3.62
N ASP A 98 -3.46 -13.87 2.82
CA ASP A 98 -3.63 -14.37 1.46
C ASP A 98 -2.96 -13.41 0.47
N ASN A 99 -1.91 -13.89 -0.19
CA ASN A 99 -1.14 -13.09 -1.15
C ASN A 99 -1.91 -12.80 -2.43
N ASP A 100 -2.85 -13.64 -2.84
CA ASP A 100 -3.67 -13.40 -4.03
C ASP A 100 -4.66 -12.27 -3.77
N ILE A 101 -5.28 -12.25 -2.58
CA ILE A 101 -6.12 -11.13 -2.12
C ILE A 101 -5.29 -9.84 -2.03
N ALA A 102 -4.09 -9.90 -1.44
CA ALA A 102 -3.20 -8.75 -1.35
C ALA A 102 -2.85 -8.20 -2.74
N LYS A 103 -2.49 -9.08 -3.67
CA LYS A 103 -2.17 -8.73 -5.06
C LYS A 103 -3.36 -8.09 -5.78
N GLN A 104 -4.54 -8.69 -5.69
CA GLN A 104 -5.75 -8.16 -6.33
C GLN A 104 -6.09 -6.76 -5.80
N PHE A 105 -6.05 -6.56 -4.48
CA PHE A 105 -6.29 -5.25 -3.88
C PHE A 105 -5.26 -4.21 -4.35
N VAL A 106 -3.97 -4.55 -4.29
CA VAL A 106 -2.90 -3.63 -4.69
C VAL A 106 -3.04 -3.24 -6.16
N VAL A 107 -3.23 -4.20 -7.05
CA VAL A 107 -3.39 -3.92 -8.49
C VAL A 107 -4.64 -3.09 -8.76
N GLY A 108 -5.74 -3.40 -8.08
CA GLY A 108 -7.03 -2.71 -8.27
C GLY A 108 -7.07 -1.29 -7.70
N ALA A 109 -6.35 -1.02 -6.61
CA ALA A 109 -6.46 0.23 -5.87
C ALA A 109 -5.23 1.15 -5.98
N ALA A 110 -4.08 0.66 -6.44
CA ALA A 110 -2.80 1.39 -6.42
C ALA A 110 -2.84 2.76 -7.12
N SER A 111 -3.64 2.90 -8.19
CA SER A 111 -3.79 4.17 -8.90
C SER A 111 -4.48 5.27 -8.09
N HIS A 112 -5.07 4.94 -6.93
CA HIS A 112 -5.81 5.86 -6.06
C HIS A 112 -5.11 6.11 -4.72
N HIS A 113 -3.96 5.47 -4.46
CA HIS A 113 -3.23 5.59 -3.21
C HIS A 113 -1.76 5.88 -3.43
N GLY A 114 -1.18 6.75 -2.62
CA GLY A 114 0.25 7.05 -2.65
C GLY A 114 1.10 5.91 -2.09
N ARG A 115 0.59 5.24 -1.06
CA ARG A 115 1.22 4.08 -0.42
C ARG A 115 0.18 3.05 -0.03
N ILE A 116 0.54 1.78 -0.15
CA ILE A 116 -0.25 0.66 0.37
C ILE A 116 0.63 -0.17 1.30
N LEU A 117 0.21 -0.32 2.55
CA LEU A 117 0.83 -1.19 3.53
C LEU A 117 0.08 -2.51 3.58
N VAL A 118 0.76 -3.60 3.27
CA VAL A 118 0.21 -4.95 3.38
C VAL A 118 0.68 -5.55 4.71
N LEU A 119 -0.26 -5.77 5.61
CA LEU A 119 -0.02 -6.31 6.94
C LEU A 119 -0.45 -7.77 7.03
N ASN A 120 0.45 -8.59 7.52
CA ASN A 120 0.18 -9.97 7.90
C ASN A 120 1.03 -10.36 9.13
N ARG A 121 0.96 -11.62 9.56
CA ARG A 121 1.69 -12.09 10.76
C ARG A 121 3.21 -11.98 10.63
N ASP A 122 3.74 -12.00 9.40
CA ASP A 122 5.17 -12.01 9.15
C ASP A 122 5.81 -10.63 9.34
N CYS A 123 5.01 -9.56 9.22
CA CYS A 123 5.48 -8.18 9.37
C CYS A 123 4.76 -7.38 10.47
N ALA A 124 3.81 -8.01 11.20
CA ALA A 124 2.99 -7.28 12.17
C ALA A 124 3.79 -6.66 13.33
N LYS A 125 4.90 -7.28 13.73
CA LYS A 125 5.74 -6.81 14.84
C LYS A 125 6.83 -5.81 14.41
N GLU A 126 7.28 -5.88 13.17
CA GLU A 126 8.46 -5.17 12.67
C GLU A 126 8.17 -4.31 11.43
N ASN A 127 6.93 -3.87 11.27
CA ASN A 127 6.60 -2.96 10.19
C ASN A 127 6.82 -1.49 10.60
N THR A 128 7.05 -0.64 9.62
CA THR A 128 7.23 0.80 9.82
C THR A 128 5.91 1.55 10.04
N GLY A 129 4.77 0.85 9.94
CA GLY A 129 3.48 1.49 9.81
C GLY A 129 3.35 2.28 8.51
N HIS A 130 2.18 2.87 8.28
CA HIS A 130 1.96 3.68 7.09
C HIS A 130 1.99 5.20 7.36
N GLY A 131 2.09 5.59 8.61
CA GLY A 131 2.13 7.00 9.00
C GLY A 131 3.45 7.71 8.67
N SER A 132 4.56 6.97 8.55
CA SER A 132 5.88 7.53 8.30
C SER A 132 6.40 7.11 6.94
N PRO A 133 6.64 8.03 6.01
CA PRO A 133 7.31 7.72 4.76
C PRO A 133 8.78 7.40 5.03
N LEU A 134 9.25 6.28 4.49
CA LEU A 134 10.67 5.94 4.50
C LEU A 134 11.42 6.77 3.45
N PRO A 135 12.74 6.96 3.60
CA PRO A 135 13.59 7.54 2.56
C PRO A 135 13.34 6.84 1.21
N LEU A 136 13.31 7.60 0.15
CA LEU A 136 13.01 7.16 -1.23
C LEU A 136 11.54 6.78 -1.50
N LEU A 137 10.67 6.74 -0.50
CA LEU A 137 9.24 6.59 -0.73
C LEU A 137 8.59 7.95 -1.04
N THR A 138 7.63 7.93 -1.95
CA THR A 138 6.82 9.11 -2.23
C THR A 138 5.95 9.46 -1.02
N HIS A 139 6.03 10.71 -0.56
CA HIS A 139 5.09 11.26 0.41
C HIS A 139 4.10 12.14 -0.32
N GLY A 140 2.96 11.61 -0.59
CA GLY A 140 1.91 12.22 -1.38
C GLY A 140 1.02 11.15 -1.97
N GLY A 141 0.15 11.52 -2.86
CA GLY A 141 -0.73 10.58 -3.53
C GLY A 141 -1.45 11.23 -4.71
N PRO A 142 -2.24 10.45 -5.44
CA PRO A 142 -2.99 10.92 -6.59
C PRO A 142 -4.15 11.82 -6.18
N GLY A 143 -4.66 12.57 -7.13
CA GLY A 143 -5.89 13.35 -7.00
C GLY A 143 -5.87 14.30 -5.79
N ARG A 144 -6.89 14.21 -4.95
CA ARG A 144 -7.04 15.09 -3.79
C ARG A 144 -6.00 14.87 -2.68
N ALA A 145 -5.30 13.74 -2.67
CA ALA A 145 -4.22 13.51 -1.71
C ALA A 145 -3.10 14.54 -1.88
N GLY A 146 -2.84 14.96 -3.12
CA GLY A 146 -1.81 15.93 -3.43
C GLY A 146 -0.41 15.40 -3.17
N GLY A 147 0.56 16.26 -3.41
CA GLY A 147 1.96 15.94 -3.32
C GLY A 147 2.64 16.01 -4.68
N GLY A 148 3.94 15.92 -4.70
CA GLY A 148 4.69 16.00 -5.93
C GLY A 148 6.19 15.98 -5.68
N GLU A 149 6.93 15.93 -6.77
CA GLU A 149 8.38 16.01 -6.79
C GLU A 149 8.84 17.20 -7.60
N GLU A 150 10.05 17.67 -7.33
CA GLU A 150 10.73 18.63 -8.17
C GLU A 150 10.83 18.13 -9.60
N MET A 151 10.45 18.99 -10.53
CA MET A 151 10.31 18.67 -11.94
C MET A 151 11.63 18.87 -12.65
N GLY A 152 12.25 17.79 -13.13
CA GLY A 152 13.47 17.84 -13.92
C GLY A 152 13.91 16.47 -14.39
N GLY A 153 14.36 16.37 -15.63
CA GLY A 153 14.87 15.13 -16.22
C GLY A 153 13.91 13.95 -16.05
N MET A 154 14.44 12.81 -15.67
CA MET A 154 13.66 11.58 -15.45
C MET A 154 12.63 11.73 -14.30
N ARG A 155 12.92 12.53 -13.27
CA ARG A 155 11.95 12.80 -12.20
C ARG A 155 10.69 13.48 -12.73
N GLY A 156 10.85 14.44 -13.65
CA GLY A 156 9.72 15.08 -14.31
C GLY A 156 8.86 14.09 -15.09
N VAL A 157 9.48 13.17 -15.82
CA VAL A 157 8.76 12.10 -16.52
C VAL A 157 8.02 11.21 -15.54
N LEU A 158 8.69 10.76 -14.47
CA LEU A 158 8.10 9.90 -13.45
C LEU A 158 6.97 10.57 -12.68
N HIS A 159 6.97 11.90 -12.58
CA HIS A 159 5.88 12.64 -11.94
C HIS A 159 4.55 12.49 -12.67
N TYR A 160 4.58 12.43 -14.00
CA TYR A 160 3.37 12.21 -14.81
C TYR A 160 2.89 10.76 -14.81
N LEU A 161 3.69 9.84 -14.26
CA LEU A 161 3.30 8.46 -14.07
C LEU A 161 2.78 8.26 -12.65
N GLN A 162 1.60 7.64 -12.53
CA GLN A 162 1.09 7.28 -11.20
C GLN A 162 2.02 6.27 -10.56
N ARG A 163 2.51 6.61 -9.37
CA ARG A 163 3.32 5.73 -8.52
C ARG A 163 2.61 5.46 -7.22
N CYS A 164 2.66 4.21 -6.80
CA CYS A 164 2.20 3.79 -5.49
C CYS A 164 3.32 2.99 -4.81
N ALA A 165 3.68 3.38 -3.60
CA ALA A 165 4.62 2.61 -2.79
C ALA A 165 3.87 1.47 -2.09
N ILE A 166 4.43 0.27 -2.17
CA ILE A 166 3.87 -0.94 -1.56
C ILE A 166 4.81 -1.38 -0.46
N GLN A 167 4.29 -1.59 0.72
CA GLN A 167 5.04 -2.04 1.89
C GLN A 167 4.44 -3.34 2.41
N GLY A 168 5.27 -4.31 2.73
CA GLY A 168 4.84 -5.62 3.22
C GLY A 168 6.00 -6.53 3.53
N SER A 169 5.74 -7.77 3.92
CA SER A 169 6.79 -8.78 4.09
C SER A 169 7.45 -9.11 2.75
N PRO A 170 8.74 -9.52 2.74
CA PRO A 170 9.43 -9.87 1.50
C PRO A 170 8.69 -10.92 0.66
N THR A 171 8.09 -11.92 1.30
CA THR A 171 7.30 -12.97 0.61
C THR A 171 6.08 -12.36 -0.07
N THR A 172 5.31 -11.53 0.64
CA THR A 172 4.12 -10.88 0.09
C THR A 172 4.48 -9.93 -1.06
N LEU A 173 5.55 -9.15 -0.92
CA LEU A 173 6.00 -8.25 -1.99
C LEU A 173 6.49 -9.03 -3.22
N THR A 174 7.16 -10.17 -3.03
CA THR A 174 7.54 -11.07 -4.13
C THR A 174 6.32 -11.55 -4.90
N GLU A 175 5.28 -11.98 -4.20
CA GLU A 175 4.04 -12.48 -4.83
C GLU A 175 3.26 -11.36 -5.55
N ILE A 176 3.15 -10.18 -4.94
CA ILE A 176 2.45 -9.04 -5.56
C ILE A 176 3.16 -8.56 -6.83
N THR A 177 4.47 -8.37 -6.76
CA THR A 177 5.24 -7.72 -7.84
C THR A 177 5.79 -8.70 -8.87
N SER A 178 5.79 -10.00 -8.58
CA SER A 178 6.50 -11.04 -9.33
C SER A 178 8.01 -10.77 -9.45
N ILE A 179 8.57 -9.97 -8.53
CA ILE A 179 9.99 -9.65 -8.43
C ILE A 179 10.46 -10.13 -7.07
N TYR A 180 11.39 -11.10 -7.05
CA TYR A 180 11.92 -11.64 -5.81
C TYR A 180 12.51 -10.54 -4.92
N GLN A 181 12.03 -10.50 -3.67
CA GLN A 181 12.57 -9.64 -2.62
C GLN A 181 13.47 -10.49 -1.70
N TYR A 182 14.62 -9.94 -1.36
CA TYR A 182 15.57 -10.64 -0.49
C TYR A 182 14.93 -11.03 0.85
N GLY A 183 15.07 -12.30 1.22
CA GLY A 183 14.44 -12.88 2.42
C GLY A 183 13.00 -13.37 2.21
N GLY A 184 12.42 -13.19 1.01
CA GLY A 184 11.12 -13.75 0.68
C GLY A 184 11.19 -15.25 0.45
N GLN A 185 10.11 -15.96 0.83
CA GLN A 185 9.92 -17.34 0.45
C GLN A 185 9.52 -17.40 -1.02
N TYR A 186 10.22 -18.21 -1.78
CA TYR A 186 9.90 -18.46 -3.19
C TYR A 186 9.01 -19.70 -3.27
N LYS A 187 7.82 -19.55 -3.82
CA LYS A 187 7.03 -20.72 -4.24
C LYS A 187 7.57 -21.17 -5.59
N ASP A 188 8.07 -22.37 -5.66
CA ASP A 188 8.39 -22.99 -6.94
C ASP A 188 7.12 -23.00 -7.80
N PRO A 189 7.08 -22.34 -8.95
CA PRO A 189 5.88 -22.28 -9.79
C PRO A 189 5.52 -23.63 -10.43
N GLY A 190 6.14 -24.70 -10.03
CA GLY A 190 5.90 -26.05 -10.53
C GLY A 190 7.11 -26.65 -11.25
N VAL A 191 6.85 -27.52 -12.21
CA VAL A 191 7.92 -28.23 -12.93
C VAL A 191 8.75 -27.20 -13.72
N HIS A 192 10.05 -27.11 -13.37
CA HIS A 192 10.98 -26.25 -14.09
C HIS A 192 10.96 -26.61 -15.58
N PRO A 193 10.97 -25.66 -16.53
CA PRO A 193 10.89 -25.94 -17.97
C PRO A 193 11.94 -26.94 -18.46
N PHE A 194 13.12 -26.98 -17.86
CA PHE A 194 14.14 -28.01 -18.15
C PHE A 194 13.76 -29.43 -17.68
N ARG A 195 12.62 -29.57 -16.97
CA ARG A 195 12.03 -30.86 -16.57
C ARG A 195 10.77 -31.19 -17.36
N LYS A 196 10.34 -30.29 -18.25
CA LYS A 196 9.24 -30.51 -19.16
C LYS A 196 9.75 -31.15 -20.44
N TYR A 197 8.91 -32.00 -21.01
CA TYR A 197 9.12 -32.48 -22.37
C TYR A 197 8.75 -31.38 -23.37
N PHE A 198 9.25 -31.49 -24.59
CA PHE A 198 8.99 -30.48 -25.65
C PHE A 198 7.49 -30.26 -25.88
N GLU A 199 6.70 -31.32 -25.81
CA GLU A 199 5.25 -31.31 -26.01
C GLU A 199 4.47 -30.60 -24.88
N GLU A 200 5.13 -30.38 -23.73
CA GLU A 200 4.56 -29.69 -22.57
C GLU A 200 4.90 -28.19 -22.56
N LEU A 201 5.67 -27.71 -23.52
CA LEU A 201 6.03 -26.31 -23.67
C LEU A 201 4.98 -25.58 -24.50
N HIS A 202 4.56 -24.41 -24.03
CA HIS A 202 3.61 -23.57 -24.73
C HIS A 202 4.24 -22.24 -25.18
N VAL A 203 3.89 -21.80 -26.39
CA VAL A 203 4.35 -20.51 -26.91
C VAL A 203 3.79 -19.40 -26.01
N GLY A 204 4.67 -18.51 -25.54
CA GLY A 204 4.32 -17.44 -24.60
C GLY A 204 4.51 -17.80 -23.12
N GLU A 205 4.89 -19.05 -22.82
CA GLU A 205 5.25 -19.42 -21.45
C GLU A 205 6.53 -18.70 -21.01
N THR A 206 6.47 -18.09 -19.83
CA THR A 206 7.61 -17.38 -19.25
C THR A 206 8.23 -18.21 -18.15
N VAL A 207 9.52 -18.38 -18.22
CA VAL A 207 10.32 -19.07 -17.19
C VAL A 207 11.06 -18.04 -16.35
N ILE A 208 10.84 -18.09 -15.05
CA ILE A 208 11.61 -17.30 -14.09
C ILE A 208 12.65 -18.21 -13.45
N THR A 209 13.92 -17.97 -13.76
CA THR A 209 15.04 -18.71 -13.17
C THR A 209 15.50 -18.06 -11.87
N HIS A 210 16.27 -18.78 -11.08
CA HIS A 210 16.92 -18.19 -9.92
C HIS A 210 17.80 -17.02 -10.33
N LYS A 211 17.72 -15.94 -9.57
CA LYS A 211 18.65 -14.81 -9.70
C LYS A 211 19.87 -15.09 -8.82
N ARG A 212 21.05 -14.86 -9.36
CA ARG A 212 22.27 -14.81 -8.57
C ARG A 212 23.06 -13.56 -8.97
N THR A 213 23.76 -13.01 -8.02
CA THR A 213 24.74 -11.96 -8.31
C THR A 213 25.91 -12.62 -9.02
N ILE A 214 26.27 -12.12 -10.18
CA ILE A 214 27.50 -12.46 -10.86
C ILE A 214 28.60 -11.62 -10.23
N THR A 215 29.58 -12.27 -9.67
CA THR A 215 30.75 -11.63 -9.06
C THR A 215 31.89 -11.60 -10.07
N GLU A 216 32.88 -10.73 -9.82
CA GLU A 216 34.11 -10.70 -10.60
C GLU A 216 34.79 -12.09 -10.66
N SER A 217 34.80 -12.81 -9.55
CA SER A 217 35.32 -14.20 -9.49
C SER A 217 34.55 -15.15 -10.42
N ASP A 218 33.25 -14.97 -10.61
CA ASP A 218 32.47 -15.80 -11.55
C ASP A 218 32.87 -15.50 -12.99
N ILE A 219 33.12 -14.22 -13.31
CA ILE A 219 33.55 -13.81 -14.67
C ILE A 219 34.92 -14.38 -14.96
N VAL A 220 35.88 -14.24 -14.05
CA VAL A 220 37.24 -14.80 -14.20
C VAL A 220 37.20 -16.34 -14.31
N ALA A 221 36.38 -17.01 -13.50
CA ALA A 221 36.22 -18.45 -13.56
C ALA A 221 35.64 -18.89 -14.93
N PHE A 222 34.64 -18.16 -15.45
CA PHE A 222 34.05 -18.44 -16.75
C PHE A 222 35.07 -18.21 -17.89
N ALA A 223 35.82 -17.10 -17.85
CA ALA A 223 36.87 -16.81 -18.84
C ALA A 223 37.94 -17.91 -18.87
N ASN A 224 38.33 -18.46 -17.70
CA ASN A 224 39.28 -19.56 -17.59
C ASN A 224 38.71 -20.88 -18.14
N VAL A 225 37.44 -21.17 -17.94
CA VAL A 225 36.78 -22.36 -18.46
C VAL A 225 36.56 -22.30 -19.96
N SER A 226 36.15 -21.14 -20.46
CA SER A 226 35.88 -20.90 -21.88
C SER A 226 37.15 -20.66 -22.71
N TRP A 227 38.32 -20.44 -22.09
CA TRP A 227 39.57 -20.02 -22.72
C TRP A 227 39.42 -18.71 -23.50
N ASP A 228 38.54 -17.80 -23.02
CA ASP A 228 38.32 -16.49 -23.58
C ASP A 228 38.70 -15.38 -22.58
N PRO A 229 40.02 -15.13 -22.37
CA PRO A 229 40.51 -14.12 -21.45
C PRO A 229 40.51 -12.72 -22.08
N PHE A 230 39.52 -12.42 -22.92
CA PHE A 230 39.42 -11.11 -23.53
C PHE A 230 39.21 -10.02 -22.49
N TYR A 231 39.97 -8.92 -22.57
CA TYR A 231 39.97 -7.86 -21.55
C TYR A 231 38.58 -7.30 -21.24
N ALA A 232 37.70 -7.25 -22.23
CA ALA A 232 36.31 -6.80 -22.02
C ALA A 232 35.48 -7.73 -21.13
N HIS A 233 35.98 -8.95 -20.84
CA HIS A 233 35.34 -9.92 -19.96
C HIS A 233 35.99 -9.98 -18.57
N THR A 234 37.18 -9.40 -18.40
CA THR A 234 38.01 -9.56 -17.19
C THR A 234 38.46 -8.26 -16.54
N ASP A 235 38.18 -7.08 -17.15
CA ASP A 235 38.56 -5.76 -16.64
C ASP A 235 37.37 -5.00 -15.99
#